data_eef63ac6a15cdd9f494dfd4cbcbb1461
#
_entry.id   eef63ac6a15cdd9f494dfd4cbcbb1461
#
_cell.length_a   1.000
_cell.length_b   1.000
_cell.length_c   1.000
_cell.angle_alpha   90.00
_cell.angle_beta   90.00
_cell.angle_gamma   90.00
#
_symmetry.space_group_name_H-M   'P 1'
#
loop_
_entity.id
_entity.type
_entity.pdbx_description
1 polymer ?
#
loop_
_entity_poly.entity_id
_entity_poly.type
_entity_poly.pdbx_seq_one_letter_code
_entity_poly.pdbx_strand_id
1 'polypeptide(L)'
;MNVHEIKSIEAKSILSRLRSKDNYFGIAYNMNLYRGCQHGCIYCDTRSCCYGIGNISQISVKKNALELLDHELETKRGKATIGTGSMNDPYMPLEKQLRLTRGALELIAKHHFPVHVITKSDLVARDADLLQDIGQTYAAVSFTITTTDDELAHKLEPNAPTSSERFKAMKILSDRGIYTGVTLMPVLPFINDSIEDIEEIVEKAAEAGASYVLPMFGVTLRRGSREYFYEKIEKIFPKMTKRYKTYFEDRYECISPNAHYLNEFFYNKIETLGISANMKFYHSEGKKQLSLF
;
A
#
# COMPACT_ATOMS: atom_id res chain seq x y z
N MET A 1 -5.21 22.16 -5.55
CA MET A 1 -6.67 21.93 -5.68
C MET A 1 -7.33 22.57 -4.49
N ASN A 2 -8.28 23.50 -4.70
CA ASN A 2 -8.99 24.14 -3.58
C ASN A 2 -9.90 23.11 -2.92
N VAL A 3 -9.92 23.06 -1.58
CA VAL A 3 -10.76 22.13 -0.79
C VAL A 3 -12.25 22.27 -1.14
N HIS A 4 -12.66 23.43 -1.65
CA HIS A 4 -14.06 23.72 -2.06
C HIS A 4 -14.54 22.97 -3.32
N GLU A 5 -13.64 22.35 -4.08
CA GLU A 5 -13.98 21.57 -5.30
C GLU A 5 -14.06 20.06 -5.05
N ILE A 6 -13.83 19.61 -3.80
CA ILE A 6 -13.77 18.18 -3.46
C ILE A 6 -15.20 17.68 -3.29
N LYS A 7 -15.55 16.64 -4.05
CA LYS A 7 -16.87 16.01 -3.96
C LYS A 7 -17.05 15.29 -2.62
N SER A 8 -18.07 15.62 -1.88
CA SER A 8 -18.49 14.88 -0.69
C SER A 8 -19.52 13.81 -1.07
N ILE A 9 -19.36 12.61 -0.53
CA ILE A 9 -20.30 11.51 -0.68
C ILE A 9 -20.63 10.91 0.69
N GLU A 10 -21.80 10.29 0.80
CA GLU A 10 -22.14 9.47 1.95
C GLU A 10 -21.80 8.01 1.70
N ALA A 11 -21.22 7.36 2.67
CA ALA A 11 -20.98 5.93 2.67
C ALA A 11 -22.09 5.20 3.44
N LYS A 12 -22.34 3.94 3.09
CA LYS A 12 -23.21 3.04 3.85
C LYS A 12 -22.42 2.21 4.87
N SER A 13 -21.14 2.04 4.65
CA SER A 13 -20.21 1.28 5.49
C SER A 13 -18.79 1.73 5.16
N ILE A 14 -17.90 1.62 6.14
CA ILE A 14 -16.48 1.97 5.99
C ILE A 14 -15.62 0.71 5.96
N LEU A 15 -15.92 -0.28 6.80
CA LEU A 15 -15.18 -1.53 6.87
C LEU A 15 -15.81 -2.60 5.96
N SER A 16 -15.11 -2.92 4.87
CA SER A 16 -15.51 -4.00 3.98
C SER A 16 -14.77 -5.29 4.34
N ARG A 17 -15.50 -6.32 4.79
CA ARG A 17 -14.91 -7.62 5.11
C ARG A 17 -14.42 -8.31 3.83
N LEU A 18 -13.21 -8.86 3.86
CA LEU A 18 -12.70 -9.71 2.78
C LEU A 18 -13.49 -11.02 2.70
N ARG A 19 -13.72 -11.49 1.47
CA ARG A 19 -14.45 -12.74 1.21
C ARG A 19 -13.63 -13.99 1.52
N SER A 20 -12.30 -13.88 1.37
CA SER A 20 -11.33 -14.95 1.63
C SER A 20 -10.27 -14.48 2.62
N LYS A 21 -9.59 -15.43 3.25
CA LYS A 21 -8.45 -15.14 4.12
C LYS A 21 -7.34 -14.53 3.26
N ASP A 22 -6.84 -13.39 3.69
CA ASP A 22 -5.65 -12.79 3.09
C ASP A 22 -4.40 -13.37 3.74
N ASN A 23 -3.66 -14.13 2.96
CA ASN A 23 -2.42 -14.77 3.40
C ASN A 23 -1.18 -13.92 3.09
N TYR A 24 -1.35 -12.74 2.49
CA TYR A 24 -0.27 -11.86 2.07
C TYR A 24 -0.04 -10.71 3.05
N PHE A 25 -1.10 -10.04 3.46
CA PHE A 25 -1.06 -8.90 4.39
C PHE A 25 -1.75 -9.19 5.72
N GLY A 26 -2.43 -10.32 5.86
CA GLY A 26 -3.13 -10.72 7.08
C GLY A 26 -4.34 -9.84 7.43
N ILE A 27 -4.89 -9.10 6.47
CA ILE A 27 -6.04 -8.21 6.70
C ILE A 27 -7.37 -8.96 6.62
N ALA A 28 -8.34 -8.55 7.43
CA ALA A 28 -9.69 -9.06 7.40
C ALA A 28 -10.72 -8.05 6.90
N TYR A 29 -10.43 -6.76 7.07
CA TYR A 29 -11.26 -5.65 6.64
C TYR A 29 -10.46 -4.68 5.80
N ASN A 30 -11.04 -4.21 4.69
CA ASN A 30 -10.53 -3.04 3.97
C ASN A 30 -11.25 -1.79 4.44
N MET A 31 -10.49 -0.72 4.68
CA MET A 31 -10.96 0.61 4.99
C MET A 31 -10.54 1.59 3.89
N ASN A 32 -11.53 2.27 3.28
CA ASN A 32 -11.29 3.32 2.31
C ASN A 32 -12.11 4.55 2.69
N LEU A 33 -11.45 5.60 3.13
CA LEU A 33 -12.08 6.86 3.57
C LEU A 33 -12.37 7.80 2.40
N TYR A 34 -11.65 7.60 1.31
CA TYR A 34 -11.74 8.35 0.07
C TYR A 34 -12.16 7.45 -1.09
N ARG A 35 -12.57 8.06 -2.20
CA ARG A 35 -12.68 7.43 -3.51
C ARG A 35 -11.82 8.21 -4.48
N GLY A 36 -10.98 7.52 -5.26
CA GLY A 36 -9.93 8.11 -6.08
C GLY A 36 -8.61 8.28 -5.31
N CYS A 37 -7.54 8.66 -6.03
CA CYS A 37 -6.20 8.83 -5.47
C CYS A 37 -5.44 9.90 -6.22
N GLN A 38 -4.73 10.78 -5.48
CA GLN A 38 -3.99 11.90 -6.06
C GLN A 38 -2.58 11.53 -6.53
N HIS A 39 -2.00 10.39 -6.11
CA HIS A 39 -0.62 10.04 -6.46
C HIS A 39 -0.37 9.87 -7.95
N GLY A 40 -1.39 9.46 -8.71
CA GLY A 40 -1.32 9.46 -10.16
C GLY A 40 -0.47 8.34 -10.76
N CYS A 41 -0.12 7.31 -10.01
CA CYS A 41 0.71 6.20 -10.48
C CYS A 41 0.24 5.68 -11.84
N ILE A 42 1.20 5.53 -12.77
CA ILE A 42 0.86 5.15 -14.14
C ILE A 42 0.41 3.69 -14.26
N TYR A 43 0.86 2.84 -13.34
CA TYR A 43 0.56 1.40 -13.28
C TYR A 43 -0.61 1.03 -12.36
N CYS A 44 -1.33 2.01 -11.80
CA CYS A 44 -2.34 1.78 -10.77
C CYS A 44 -3.49 0.89 -11.27
N ASP A 45 -3.66 -0.29 -10.66
CA ASP A 45 -4.74 -1.23 -11.01
C ASP A 45 -6.14 -0.68 -10.68
N THR A 46 -6.27 0.26 -9.75
CA THR A 46 -7.52 0.93 -9.42
C THR A 46 -8.15 1.67 -10.62
N ARG A 47 -7.38 1.94 -11.69
CA ARG A 47 -7.89 2.47 -12.97
C ARG A 47 -8.68 1.46 -13.79
N SER A 48 -8.63 0.18 -13.39
CA SER A 48 -9.30 -0.89 -14.12
C SER A 48 -10.81 -0.69 -14.16
N CYS A 49 -11.42 -0.98 -15.30
CA CYS A 49 -12.86 -0.84 -15.52
C CYS A 49 -13.70 -1.64 -14.52
N CYS A 50 -13.16 -2.77 -14.00
CA CYS A 50 -13.86 -3.63 -13.05
C CYS A 50 -14.19 -2.96 -11.70
N TYR A 51 -13.47 -1.89 -11.32
CA TYR A 51 -13.74 -1.18 -10.07
C TYR A 51 -14.78 -0.06 -10.20
N GLY A 52 -15.14 0.33 -11.42
CA GLY A 52 -16.18 1.33 -11.68
C GLY A 52 -15.89 2.71 -11.06
N ILE A 53 -14.62 3.07 -10.84
CA ILE A 53 -14.25 4.34 -10.21
C ILE A 53 -14.33 5.51 -11.18
N GLY A 54 -14.15 5.24 -12.48
CA GLY A 54 -14.06 6.28 -13.50
C GLY A 54 -12.73 7.03 -13.42
N ASN A 55 -12.78 8.36 -13.40
CA ASN A 55 -11.54 9.14 -13.29
C ASN A 55 -11.00 9.11 -11.86
N ILE A 56 -9.95 8.33 -11.63
CA ILE A 56 -9.31 8.15 -10.31
C ILE A 56 -8.76 9.46 -9.72
N SER A 57 -8.47 10.46 -10.56
CA SER A 57 -7.96 11.76 -10.10
C SER A 57 -9.07 12.67 -9.54
N GLN A 58 -10.33 12.33 -9.74
CA GLN A 58 -11.46 13.01 -9.12
C GLN A 58 -11.71 12.43 -7.73
N ILE A 59 -11.27 13.16 -6.72
CA ILE A 59 -11.37 12.69 -5.35
C ILE A 59 -12.77 12.94 -4.80
N SER A 60 -13.31 11.92 -4.13
CA SER A 60 -14.51 12.07 -3.29
C SER A 60 -14.18 11.68 -1.86
N VAL A 61 -14.69 12.46 -0.92
CA VAL A 61 -14.51 12.27 0.52
C VAL A 61 -15.79 11.70 1.12
N LYS A 62 -15.70 10.64 1.90
CA LYS A 62 -16.83 10.07 2.64
C LYS A 62 -17.04 10.88 3.92
N LYS A 63 -17.96 11.86 3.88
CA LYS A 63 -18.14 12.85 4.95
C LYS A 63 -18.58 12.27 6.29
N ASN A 64 -19.28 11.13 6.26
CA ASN A 64 -19.78 10.41 7.43
C ASN A 64 -18.84 9.25 7.85
N ALA A 65 -17.60 9.23 7.36
CA ALA A 65 -16.72 8.08 7.53
C ALA A 65 -16.37 7.79 9.00
N LEU A 66 -16.05 8.81 9.78
CA LEU A 66 -15.63 8.63 11.18
C LEU A 66 -16.78 8.17 12.07
N GLU A 67 -17.97 8.74 11.88
CA GLU A 67 -19.17 8.32 12.62
C GLU A 67 -19.51 6.84 12.35
N LEU A 68 -19.53 6.47 11.06
CA LEU A 68 -19.77 5.06 10.68
C LEU A 68 -18.68 4.13 11.21
N LEU A 69 -17.42 4.56 11.14
CA LEU A 69 -16.30 3.74 11.63
C LEU A 69 -16.40 3.50 13.13
N ASP A 70 -16.68 4.52 13.93
CA ASP A 70 -16.83 4.41 15.40
C ASP A 70 -17.91 3.37 15.73
N HIS A 71 -19.09 3.52 15.12
CA HIS A 71 -20.19 2.57 15.31
C HIS A 71 -19.87 1.15 14.84
N GLU A 72 -19.23 1.01 13.67
CA GLU A 72 -18.84 -0.31 13.17
C GLU A 72 -17.80 -1.00 14.06
N LEU A 73 -16.83 -0.26 14.63
CA LEU A 73 -15.83 -0.81 15.53
C LEU A 73 -16.43 -1.22 16.88
N GLU A 74 -17.36 -0.40 17.42
CA GLU A 74 -18.06 -0.70 18.68
C GLU A 74 -18.87 -1.99 18.60
N THR A 75 -19.56 -2.23 17.49
CA THR A 75 -20.47 -3.37 17.31
C THR A 75 -19.77 -4.69 16.97
N LYS A 76 -18.48 -4.67 16.59
CA LYS A 76 -17.76 -5.90 16.24
C LYS A 76 -17.34 -6.72 17.45
N ARG A 77 -17.79 -7.98 17.51
CA ARG A 77 -17.49 -8.93 18.59
C ARG A 77 -16.05 -9.42 18.61
N GLY A 78 -15.39 -9.48 17.47
CA GLY A 78 -14.02 -9.97 17.31
C GLY A 78 -13.13 -8.95 16.64
N LYS A 79 -11.89 -8.84 17.09
CA LYS A 79 -10.89 -7.92 16.51
C LYS A 79 -10.11 -8.64 15.42
N ALA A 80 -9.92 -7.96 14.29
CA ALA A 80 -9.14 -8.47 13.18
C ALA A 80 -8.56 -7.27 12.41
N THR A 81 -7.45 -7.49 11.73
CA THR A 81 -6.66 -6.43 11.10
C THR A 81 -7.45 -5.65 10.05
N ILE A 82 -7.46 -4.33 10.22
CA ILE A 82 -8.01 -3.38 9.27
C ILE A 82 -6.88 -2.96 8.33
N GLY A 83 -7.02 -3.26 7.03
CA GLY A 83 -6.09 -2.81 6.00
C GLY A 83 -6.53 -1.52 5.35
N THR A 84 -5.57 -0.68 5.00
CA THR A 84 -5.77 0.52 4.19
C THR A 84 -4.90 0.48 2.95
N GLY A 85 -5.14 1.35 1.98
CA GLY A 85 -4.26 1.50 0.82
C GLY A 85 -4.58 0.59 -0.37
N SER A 86 -5.62 -0.24 -0.31
CA SER A 86 -5.97 -1.16 -1.40
C SER A 86 -6.55 -0.47 -2.65
N MET A 87 -7.34 0.59 -2.47
CA MET A 87 -8.03 1.29 -3.59
C MET A 87 -7.58 2.73 -3.78
N ASN A 88 -7.02 3.33 -2.76
CA ASN A 88 -6.44 4.67 -2.74
C ASN A 88 -5.39 4.74 -1.66
N ASP A 89 -4.50 5.71 -1.74
CA ASP A 89 -3.53 5.94 -0.66
C ASP A 89 -4.20 6.69 0.48
N PRO A 90 -4.14 6.18 1.74
CA PRO A 90 -4.72 6.83 2.91
C PRO A 90 -4.03 8.16 3.26
N TYR A 91 -2.81 8.38 2.77
CA TYR A 91 -2.01 9.58 3.01
C TYR A 91 -1.72 10.38 1.73
N MET A 92 -2.63 10.33 0.74
CA MET A 92 -2.52 11.21 -0.42
C MET A 92 -2.49 12.68 0.00
N PRO A 93 -2.01 13.62 -0.84
CA PRO A 93 -1.80 15.03 -0.47
C PRO A 93 -2.96 15.72 0.24
N LEU A 94 -4.20 15.36 -0.09
CA LEU A 94 -5.41 15.90 0.54
C LEU A 94 -5.49 15.58 2.05
N GLU A 95 -4.97 14.44 2.47
CA GLU A 95 -4.96 14.02 3.88
C GLU A 95 -4.17 14.99 4.77
N LYS A 96 -3.23 15.74 4.21
CA LYS A 96 -2.49 16.77 4.93
C LYS A 96 -3.42 17.84 5.54
N GLN A 97 -4.53 18.13 4.83
CA GLN A 97 -5.53 19.14 5.24
C GLN A 97 -6.70 18.49 5.99
N LEU A 98 -7.26 17.41 5.47
CA LEU A 98 -8.49 16.81 6.01
C LEU A 98 -8.26 15.98 7.26
N ARG A 99 -7.10 15.37 7.44
CA ARG A 99 -6.72 14.55 8.60
C ARG A 99 -7.73 13.42 8.89
N LEU A 100 -8.42 12.94 7.85
CA LEU A 100 -9.47 11.93 7.99
C LEU A 100 -8.88 10.56 8.37
N THR A 101 -7.71 10.22 7.80
CA THR A 101 -6.97 9.00 8.17
C THR A 101 -6.50 9.07 9.63
N ARG A 102 -6.02 10.24 10.10
CA ARG A 102 -5.67 10.43 11.50
C ARG A 102 -6.88 10.19 12.42
N GLY A 103 -8.04 10.82 12.11
CA GLY A 103 -9.27 10.58 12.86
C GLY A 103 -9.70 9.11 12.88
N ALA A 104 -9.51 8.39 11.76
CA ALA A 104 -9.79 6.95 11.73
C ALA A 104 -8.81 6.14 12.61
N LEU A 105 -7.52 6.51 12.65
CA LEU A 105 -6.55 5.87 13.54
C LEU A 105 -6.85 6.14 15.01
N GLU A 106 -7.33 7.34 15.38
CA GLU A 106 -7.79 7.67 16.74
C GLU A 106 -8.92 6.73 17.19
N LEU A 107 -9.88 6.45 16.29
CA LEU A 107 -10.95 5.49 16.57
C LEU A 107 -10.45 4.04 16.65
N ILE A 108 -9.54 3.65 15.77
CA ILE A 108 -8.93 2.32 15.77
C ILE A 108 -8.16 2.09 17.08
N ALA A 109 -7.41 3.11 17.57
CA ALA A 109 -6.73 3.08 18.86
C ALA A 109 -7.74 2.94 20.00
N LYS A 110 -8.75 3.83 20.06
CA LYS A 110 -9.84 3.82 21.05
C LYS A 110 -10.50 2.45 21.20
N HIS A 111 -10.76 1.79 20.09
CA HIS A 111 -11.41 0.48 20.07
C HIS A 111 -10.41 -0.70 20.09
N HIS A 112 -9.10 -0.45 20.19
CA HIS A 112 -8.01 -1.44 20.22
C HIS A 112 -8.06 -2.44 19.06
N PHE A 113 -8.32 -1.98 17.83
CA PHE A 113 -8.22 -2.81 16.63
C PHE A 113 -6.81 -2.83 16.07
N PRO A 114 -6.35 -3.97 15.51
CA PRO A 114 -5.10 -4.01 14.75
C PRO A 114 -5.26 -3.31 13.40
N VAL A 115 -4.19 -2.66 12.93
CA VAL A 115 -4.16 -1.94 11.66
C VAL A 115 -2.96 -2.32 10.81
N HIS A 116 -3.15 -2.36 9.49
CA HIS A 116 -2.08 -2.40 8.50
C HIS A 116 -2.27 -1.26 7.51
N VAL A 117 -1.34 -0.33 7.49
CA VAL A 117 -1.30 0.82 6.58
C VAL A 117 -0.37 0.51 5.41
N ILE A 118 -0.88 0.62 4.17
CA ILE A 118 -0.04 0.57 2.96
C ILE A 118 -0.08 1.95 2.31
N THR A 119 1.08 2.56 2.10
CA THR A 119 1.16 3.92 1.57
C THR A 119 2.43 4.16 0.73
N LYS A 120 2.37 5.18 -0.12
CA LYS A 120 3.52 5.79 -0.82
C LYS A 120 3.91 7.14 -0.20
N SER A 121 3.28 7.51 0.92
CA SER A 121 3.44 8.85 1.47
C SER A 121 4.32 8.87 2.72
N ASP A 122 5.22 9.82 2.78
CA ASP A 122 6.00 10.18 3.97
C ASP A 122 5.13 10.78 5.10
N LEU A 123 3.94 11.30 4.72
CA LEU A 123 2.99 11.92 5.67
C LEU A 123 2.53 10.95 6.77
N VAL A 124 2.64 9.64 6.58
CA VAL A 124 2.31 8.63 7.61
C VAL A 124 3.14 8.83 8.89
N ALA A 125 4.36 9.37 8.79
CA ALA A 125 5.19 9.69 9.95
C ALA A 125 4.57 10.74 10.88
N ARG A 126 3.63 11.59 10.41
CA ARG A 126 2.83 12.52 11.22
C ARG A 126 2.06 11.80 12.33
N ASP A 127 1.58 10.61 12.03
CA ASP A 127 0.67 9.85 12.91
C ASP A 127 1.39 8.69 13.64
N ALA A 128 2.71 8.83 13.81
CA ALA A 128 3.55 7.86 14.51
C ALA A 128 3.12 7.63 15.97
N ASP A 129 2.58 8.66 16.63
CA ASP A 129 2.01 8.59 17.98
C ASP A 129 0.86 7.57 18.05
N LEU A 130 -0.10 7.68 17.15
CA LEU A 130 -1.25 6.76 17.08
C LEU A 130 -0.84 5.34 16.63
N LEU A 131 0.07 5.24 15.67
CA LEU A 131 0.57 3.94 15.22
C LEU A 131 1.34 3.21 16.33
N GLN A 132 2.05 3.93 17.17
CA GLN A 132 2.73 3.37 18.34
C GLN A 132 1.73 2.90 19.40
N ASP A 133 0.65 3.67 19.66
CA ASP A 133 -0.43 3.26 20.56
C ASP A 133 -1.16 2.01 20.04
N ILE A 134 -1.58 2.01 18.79
CA ILE A 134 -2.20 0.84 18.14
C ILE A 134 -1.25 -0.37 18.13
N GLY A 135 0.06 -0.12 18.08
CA GLY A 135 1.12 -1.13 18.15
C GLY A 135 1.08 -1.99 19.43
N GLN A 136 0.46 -1.51 20.52
CA GLN A 136 0.17 -2.32 21.71
C GLN A 136 -0.69 -3.55 21.38
N THR A 137 -1.55 -3.41 20.37
CA THR A 137 -2.35 -4.51 19.81
C THR A 137 -1.64 -5.09 18.58
N TYR A 138 -1.53 -4.32 17.52
CA TYR A 138 -0.74 -4.56 16.32
C TYR A 138 -0.88 -3.39 15.35
N ALA A 139 0.22 -2.82 14.94
CA ALA A 139 0.28 -1.85 13.84
C ALA A 139 1.41 -2.19 12.89
N ALA A 140 1.11 -2.28 11.61
CA ALA A 140 2.11 -2.44 10.56
C ALA A 140 2.00 -1.31 9.55
N VAL A 141 3.14 -0.83 9.04
CA VAL A 141 3.20 0.16 7.96
C VAL A 141 4.07 -0.37 6.84
N SER A 142 3.45 -0.60 5.68
CA SER A 142 4.15 -0.97 4.45
C SER A 142 4.32 0.24 3.54
N PHE A 143 5.55 0.58 3.23
CA PHE A 143 5.84 1.58 2.20
C PHE A 143 5.96 0.90 0.85
N THR A 144 5.19 1.35 -0.13
CA THR A 144 5.40 0.91 -1.51
C THR A 144 6.61 1.67 -2.07
N ILE A 145 7.67 0.95 -2.38
CA ILE A 145 8.89 1.48 -3.00
C ILE A 145 9.27 0.52 -4.13
N THR A 146 9.33 1.05 -5.35
CA THR A 146 9.53 0.23 -6.56
C THR A 146 10.87 0.52 -7.23
N THR A 147 11.55 1.59 -6.86
CA THR A 147 12.88 1.98 -7.31
C THR A 147 13.53 2.89 -6.26
N THR A 148 14.83 2.98 -6.24
CA THR A 148 15.60 3.93 -5.43
C THR A 148 15.94 5.21 -6.18
N ASP A 149 15.77 5.19 -7.52
CA ASP A 149 15.92 6.36 -8.38
C ASP A 149 14.69 7.28 -8.23
N ASP A 150 14.90 8.41 -7.57
CA ASP A 150 13.83 9.41 -7.32
C ASP A 150 13.29 10.05 -8.61
N GLU A 151 14.10 10.14 -9.69
CA GLU A 151 13.63 10.64 -10.99
C GLU A 151 12.72 9.62 -11.67
N LEU A 152 13.09 8.35 -11.63
CA LEU A 152 12.24 7.26 -12.12
C LEU A 152 10.96 7.16 -11.29
N ALA A 153 11.06 7.22 -9.97
CA ALA A 153 9.91 7.22 -9.07
C ALA A 153 8.93 8.34 -9.44
N HIS A 154 9.42 9.57 -9.67
CA HIS A 154 8.58 10.70 -10.08
C HIS A 154 7.91 10.49 -11.44
N LYS A 155 8.59 9.87 -12.40
CA LYS A 155 8.01 9.53 -13.72
C LYS A 155 6.90 8.50 -13.61
N LEU A 156 7.05 7.51 -12.73
CA LEU A 156 6.08 6.42 -12.53
C LEU A 156 4.93 6.81 -11.58
N GLU A 157 5.18 7.69 -10.62
CA GLU A 157 4.30 8.07 -9.51
C GLU A 157 4.30 9.61 -9.30
N PRO A 158 3.78 10.41 -10.26
CA PRO A 158 4.06 11.84 -10.41
C PRO A 158 3.77 12.73 -9.20
N ASN A 159 2.82 12.34 -8.34
CA ASN A 159 2.40 13.16 -7.20
C ASN A 159 2.61 12.42 -5.85
N ALA A 160 3.37 11.34 -5.85
CA ALA A 160 3.80 10.69 -4.63
C ALA A 160 5.13 11.29 -4.15
N PRO A 161 5.44 11.28 -2.86
CA PRO A 161 6.77 11.57 -2.35
C PRO A 161 7.83 10.67 -2.99
N THR A 162 9.06 11.13 -3.06
CA THR A 162 10.19 10.37 -3.62
C THR A 162 10.47 9.12 -2.80
N SER A 163 11.19 8.16 -3.37
CA SER A 163 11.60 6.95 -2.67
C SER A 163 12.49 7.29 -1.46
N SER A 164 13.38 8.27 -1.62
CA SER A 164 14.22 8.79 -0.53
C SER A 164 13.41 9.35 0.64
N GLU A 165 12.30 10.07 0.37
CA GLU A 165 11.40 10.57 1.42
C GLU A 165 10.66 9.43 2.12
N ARG A 166 10.25 8.40 1.37
CA ARG A 166 9.60 7.20 1.95
C ARG A 166 10.55 6.41 2.87
N PHE A 167 11.81 6.22 2.47
CA PHE A 167 12.81 5.58 3.34
C PHE A 167 13.07 6.40 4.62
N LYS A 168 13.16 7.73 4.52
CA LYS A 168 13.28 8.60 5.71
C LYS A 168 12.07 8.45 6.64
N ALA A 169 10.85 8.44 6.10
CA ALA A 169 9.64 8.24 6.88
C ALA A 169 9.61 6.84 7.54
N MET A 170 10.04 5.79 6.81
CA MET A 170 10.18 4.45 7.36
C MET A 170 11.14 4.43 8.54
N LYS A 171 12.31 5.06 8.41
CA LYS A 171 13.29 5.16 9.49
C LYS A 171 12.71 5.82 10.73
N ILE A 172 11.96 6.94 10.58
CA ILE A 172 11.30 7.61 11.69
C ILE A 172 10.32 6.67 12.43
N LEU A 173 9.55 5.88 11.70
CA LEU A 173 8.59 4.94 12.30
C LEU A 173 9.31 3.74 12.94
N SER A 174 10.31 3.18 12.27
CA SER A 174 11.11 2.07 12.77
C SER A 174 11.86 2.44 14.07
N ASP A 175 12.46 3.64 14.14
CA ASP A 175 13.15 4.13 15.34
C ASP A 175 12.20 4.31 16.54
N ARG A 176 10.89 4.40 16.29
CA ARG A 176 9.84 4.41 17.33
C ARG A 176 9.29 3.01 17.65
N GLY A 177 9.89 1.96 17.11
CA GLY A 177 9.48 0.57 17.33
C GLY A 177 8.21 0.15 16.58
N ILE A 178 7.75 0.93 15.59
CA ILE A 178 6.61 0.56 14.75
C ILE A 178 7.07 -0.49 13.73
N TYR A 179 6.27 -1.54 13.54
CA TYR A 179 6.57 -2.62 12.62
C TYR A 179 6.40 -2.15 11.17
N THR A 180 7.54 -1.94 10.48
CA THR A 180 7.60 -1.38 9.13
C THR A 180 8.19 -2.35 8.12
N GLY A 181 7.84 -2.16 6.85
CA GLY A 181 8.43 -2.91 5.74
C GLY A 181 8.15 -2.29 4.38
N VAL A 182 8.67 -2.92 3.35
CA VAL A 182 8.51 -2.50 1.96
C VAL A 182 7.57 -3.43 1.22
N THR A 183 6.62 -2.88 0.48
CA THR A 183 5.95 -3.56 -0.62
C THR A 183 6.69 -3.21 -1.91
N LEU A 184 7.60 -4.10 -2.35
CA LEU A 184 8.36 -4.00 -3.60
C LEU A 184 7.47 -4.46 -4.76
N MET A 185 6.42 -3.67 -5.03
CA MET A 185 5.41 -3.97 -6.04
C MET A 185 4.72 -2.72 -6.61
N PRO A 186 4.61 -2.65 -7.94
CA PRO A 186 5.14 -3.61 -8.92
C PRO A 186 6.62 -3.38 -9.21
N VAL A 187 7.33 -4.46 -9.58
CA VAL A 187 8.57 -4.36 -10.34
C VAL A 187 8.18 -4.42 -11.81
N LEU A 188 8.44 -3.33 -12.55
CA LEU A 188 8.01 -3.18 -13.94
C LEU A 188 9.00 -3.87 -14.89
N PRO A 189 8.57 -4.91 -15.64
CA PRO A 189 9.42 -5.58 -16.60
C PRO A 189 10.11 -4.61 -17.57
N PHE A 190 11.40 -4.83 -17.81
CA PHE A 190 12.23 -4.03 -18.71
C PHE A 190 12.56 -2.60 -18.25
N ILE A 191 12.16 -2.20 -17.04
CA ILE A 191 12.31 -0.81 -16.55
C ILE A 191 13.12 -0.79 -15.26
N ASN A 192 12.67 -1.48 -14.21
CA ASN A 192 13.32 -1.56 -12.90
C ASN A 192 13.38 -3.02 -12.41
N ASP A 193 13.66 -3.94 -13.33
CA ASP A 193 13.74 -5.39 -13.10
C ASP A 193 15.16 -5.94 -13.28
N SER A 194 16.19 -5.17 -12.87
CA SER A 194 17.57 -5.61 -12.77
C SER A 194 17.89 -6.12 -11.34
N ILE A 195 18.97 -6.89 -11.23
CA ILE A 195 19.49 -7.33 -9.92
C ILE A 195 19.92 -6.13 -9.10
N GLU A 196 20.57 -5.17 -9.72
CA GLU A 196 21.10 -3.95 -9.09
C GLU A 196 19.97 -3.11 -8.50
N ASP A 197 18.83 -2.95 -9.21
CA ASP A 197 17.65 -2.25 -8.71
C ASP A 197 17.10 -2.93 -7.45
N ILE A 198 17.00 -4.25 -7.44
CA ILE A 198 16.47 -5.03 -6.32
C ILE A 198 17.43 -4.99 -5.14
N GLU A 199 18.74 -5.12 -5.38
CA GLU A 199 19.77 -5.05 -4.34
C GLU A 199 19.72 -3.73 -3.59
N GLU A 200 19.75 -2.63 -4.33
CA GLU A 200 19.76 -1.29 -3.75
C GLU A 200 18.50 -1.01 -2.91
N ILE A 201 17.31 -1.46 -3.38
CA ILE A 201 16.06 -1.31 -2.63
C ILE A 201 16.12 -2.08 -1.31
N VAL A 202 16.59 -3.33 -1.34
CA VAL A 202 16.63 -4.20 -0.16
C VAL A 202 17.64 -3.69 0.86
N GLU A 203 18.81 -3.19 0.41
CA GLU A 203 19.82 -2.58 1.27
C GLU A 203 19.29 -1.30 1.94
N LYS A 204 18.71 -0.37 1.17
CA LYS A 204 18.09 0.84 1.73
C LYS A 204 16.91 0.53 2.65
N ALA A 205 16.15 -0.53 2.39
CA ALA A 205 15.11 -1.00 3.29
C ALA A 205 15.69 -1.46 4.63
N ALA A 206 16.80 -2.22 4.62
CA ALA A 206 17.50 -2.63 5.82
C ALA A 206 18.00 -1.42 6.64
N GLU A 207 18.68 -0.48 5.97
CA GLU A 207 19.19 0.76 6.58
C GLU A 207 18.06 1.61 7.21
N ALA A 208 16.88 1.61 6.59
CA ALA A 208 15.69 2.29 7.11
C ALA A 208 14.97 1.50 8.21
N GLY A 209 15.44 0.31 8.59
CA GLY A 209 14.90 -0.52 9.65
C GLY A 209 13.65 -1.30 9.24
N ALA A 210 13.54 -1.68 7.96
CA ALA A 210 12.47 -2.55 7.50
C ALA A 210 12.58 -3.95 8.15
N SER A 211 11.48 -4.45 8.65
CA SER A 211 11.38 -5.81 9.20
C SER A 211 11.06 -6.84 8.11
N TYR A 212 10.49 -6.41 7.02
CA TYR A 212 10.10 -7.27 5.89
C TYR A 212 10.13 -6.51 4.56
N VAL A 213 10.35 -7.27 3.48
CA VAL A 213 10.16 -6.81 2.10
C VAL A 213 9.30 -7.82 1.35
N LEU A 214 8.20 -7.38 0.76
CA LEU A 214 7.26 -8.22 0.02
C LEU A 214 7.42 -7.95 -1.49
N PRO A 215 8.02 -8.86 -2.28
CA PRO A 215 8.27 -8.64 -3.69
C PRO A 215 7.11 -9.08 -4.58
N MET A 216 6.93 -8.38 -5.71
CA MET A 216 6.18 -8.86 -6.88
C MET A 216 6.94 -8.46 -8.14
N PHE A 217 7.67 -9.40 -8.73
CA PHE A 217 8.48 -9.18 -9.93
C PHE A 217 7.63 -9.21 -11.21
N GLY A 218 6.78 -8.20 -11.32
CA GLY A 218 5.84 -8.02 -12.41
C GLY A 218 4.80 -6.97 -12.09
N VAL A 219 3.89 -6.75 -13.05
CA VAL A 219 2.78 -5.83 -12.93
C VAL A 219 1.49 -6.47 -13.43
N THR A 220 0.36 -6.14 -12.81
CA THR A 220 -0.96 -6.56 -13.30
C THR A 220 -1.58 -5.46 -14.14
N LEU A 221 -2.02 -5.81 -15.34
CA LEU A 221 -2.61 -4.89 -16.30
C LEU A 221 -3.98 -5.40 -16.77
N ARG A 222 -5.04 -4.74 -16.34
CA ARG A 222 -6.42 -5.01 -16.74
C ARG A 222 -6.91 -3.99 -17.76
N ARG A 223 -8.06 -4.27 -18.37
CA ARG A 223 -8.75 -3.29 -19.20
C ARG A 223 -8.99 -1.99 -18.41
N GLY A 224 -8.65 -0.87 -18.98
CA GLY A 224 -8.68 0.46 -18.37
C GLY A 224 -7.32 0.87 -17.79
N SER A 225 -6.72 0.07 -16.90
CA SER A 225 -5.38 0.35 -16.38
C SER A 225 -4.29 0.10 -17.43
N ARG A 226 -4.44 -0.93 -18.28
CA ARG A 226 -3.49 -1.27 -19.34
C ARG A 226 -3.36 -0.16 -20.38
N GLU A 227 -4.47 0.34 -20.89
CA GLU A 227 -4.48 1.38 -21.92
C GLU A 227 -3.84 2.66 -21.38
N TYR A 228 -4.16 3.02 -20.13
CA TYR A 228 -3.56 4.17 -19.47
C TYR A 228 -2.05 3.98 -19.25
N PHE A 229 -1.63 2.81 -18.77
CA PHE A 229 -0.23 2.47 -18.59
C PHE A 229 0.53 2.58 -19.91
N TYR A 230 0.01 1.99 -20.98
CA TYR A 230 0.66 2.04 -22.30
C TYR A 230 0.77 3.47 -22.86
N GLU A 231 -0.25 4.29 -22.67
CA GLU A 231 -0.19 5.71 -23.06
C GLU A 231 0.93 6.46 -22.31
N LYS A 232 1.05 6.22 -21.00
CA LYS A 232 2.02 6.93 -20.17
C LYS A 232 3.43 6.40 -20.34
N ILE A 233 3.60 5.08 -20.39
CA ILE A 233 4.93 4.47 -20.50
C ILE A 233 5.60 4.78 -21.84
N GLU A 234 4.83 4.91 -22.92
CA GLU A 234 5.37 5.28 -24.23
C GLU A 234 5.98 6.70 -24.25
N LYS A 235 5.38 7.61 -23.47
CA LYS A 235 5.89 9.00 -23.33
C LYS A 235 7.19 9.05 -22.53
N ILE A 236 7.35 8.14 -21.56
CA ILE A 236 8.51 8.08 -20.66
C ILE A 236 9.64 7.27 -21.33
N PHE A 237 9.29 6.15 -21.94
CA PHE A 237 10.21 5.21 -22.58
C PHE A 237 9.71 4.86 -23.99
N PRO A 238 10.15 5.58 -25.03
CA PRO A 238 9.74 5.32 -26.40
C PRO A 238 9.95 3.85 -26.82
N LYS A 239 8.98 3.28 -27.51
CA LYS A 239 8.91 1.87 -27.95
C LYS A 239 8.60 0.85 -26.84
N MET A 240 8.45 1.27 -25.59
CA MET A 240 8.16 0.34 -24.49
C MET A 240 6.79 -0.31 -24.63
N THR A 241 5.78 0.44 -25.07
CA THR A 241 4.44 -0.12 -25.35
C THR A 241 4.50 -1.26 -26.37
N LYS A 242 5.30 -1.12 -27.43
CA LYS A 242 5.49 -2.20 -28.41
C LYS A 242 6.12 -3.43 -27.76
N ARG A 243 7.15 -3.23 -26.91
CA ARG A 243 7.83 -4.31 -26.20
C ARG A 243 6.87 -5.07 -25.28
N TYR A 244 6.06 -4.37 -24.50
CA TYR A 244 5.04 -4.97 -23.63
C TYR A 244 4.01 -5.76 -24.43
N LYS A 245 3.45 -5.19 -25.51
CA LYS A 245 2.47 -5.86 -26.37
C LYS A 245 3.03 -7.11 -27.03
N THR A 246 4.29 -7.07 -27.51
CA THR A 246 4.92 -8.23 -28.13
C THR A 246 5.21 -9.34 -27.11
N TYR A 247 5.60 -9.00 -25.87
CA TYR A 247 6.00 -9.99 -24.90
C TYR A 247 4.84 -10.55 -24.08
N PHE A 248 3.91 -9.68 -23.66
CA PHE A 248 2.82 -10.03 -22.75
C PHE A 248 1.47 -10.20 -23.45
N GLU A 249 1.30 -9.69 -24.66
CA GLU A 249 0.01 -9.68 -25.35
C GLU A 249 -1.10 -9.07 -24.47
N ASP A 250 -2.20 -9.82 -24.26
CA ASP A 250 -3.32 -9.41 -23.39
C ASP A 250 -3.30 -10.06 -22.01
N ARG A 251 -2.19 -10.67 -21.60
CA ARG A 251 -2.06 -11.31 -20.29
C ARG A 251 -2.29 -10.32 -19.15
N TYR A 252 -3.06 -10.76 -18.16
CA TYR A 252 -3.32 -9.96 -16.96
C TYR A 252 -2.04 -9.76 -16.14
N GLU A 253 -1.30 -10.82 -15.90
CA GLU A 253 -0.03 -10.79 -15.17
C GLU A 253 1.13 -10.65 -16.14
N CYS A 254 1.80 -9.51 -16.05
CA CYS A 254 3.01 -9.22 -16.82
C CYS A 254 4.22 -9.46 -15.89
N ILE A 255 4.60 -10.73 -15.75
CA ILE A 255 5.74 -11.14 -14.92
C ILE A 255 7.05 -10.83 -15.64
N SER A 256 8.04 -10.31 -14.92
CA SER A 256 9.36 -10.03 -15.50
C SER A 256 9.99 -11.29 -16.11
N PRO A 257 10.59 -11.20 -17.30
CA PRO A 257 11.40 -12.28 -17.86
C PRO A 257 12.52 -12.72 -16.91
N ASN A 258 12.98 -11.82 -16.06
CA ASN A 258 14.06 -12.07 -15.11
C ASN A 258 13.53 -12.58 -13.75
N ALA A 259 12.22 -12.74 -13.57
CA ALA A 259 11.60 -13.04 -12.27
C ALA A 259 12.22 -14.23 -11.54
N HIS A 260 12.66 -15.28 -12.25
CA HIS A 260 13.33 -16.43 -11.64
C HIS A 260 14.65 -16.01 -10.95
N TYR A 261 15.52 -15.33 -11.69
CA TYR A 261 16.82 -14.84 -11.16
C TYR A 261 16.62 -13.78 -10.07
N LEU A 262 15.65 -12.89 -10.24
CA LEU A 262 15.34 -11.87 -9.24
C LEU A 262 14.81 -12.49 -7.95
N ASN A 263 14.00 -13.53 -8.01
CA ASN A 263 13.53 -14.27 -6.83
C ASN A 263 14.71 -14.93 -6.10
N GLU A 264 15.55 -15.68 -6.82
CA GLU A 264 16.72 -16.37 -6.22
C GLU A 264 17.65 -15.35 -5.54
N PHE A 265 18.01 -14.27 -6.25
CA PHE A 265 18.83 -13.21 -5.70
C PHE A 265 18.19 -12.55 -4.48
N PHE A 266 16.91 -12.17 -4.60
CA PHE A 266 16.15 -11.50 -3.54
C PHE A 266 16.15 -12.32 -2.24
N TYR A 267 15.77 -13.59 -2.30
CA TYR A 267 15.67 -14.41 -1.10
C TYR A 267 17.04 -14.62 -0.44
N ASN A 268 18.11 -14.83 -1.22
CA ASN A 268 19.47 -14.90 -0.70
C ASN A 268 19.89 -13.58 -0.03
N LYS A 269 19.60 -12.43 -0.66
CA LYS A 269 20.01 -11.12 -0.15
C LYS A 269 19.28 -10.75 1.14
N ILE A 270 17.97 -10.93 1.24
CA ILE A 270 17.22 -10.59 2.46
C ILE A 270 17.61 -11.47 3.64
N GLU A 271 17.95 -12.74 3.42
CA GLU A 271 18.46 -13.63 4.45
C GLU A 271 19.76 -13.08 5.06
N THR A 272 20.69 -12.62 4.22
CA THR A 272 21.96 -12.02 4.69
C THR A 272 21.76 -10.74 5.49
N LEU A 273 20.68 -9.99 5.22
CA LEU A 273 20.34 -8.74 5.90
C LEU A 273 19.43 -8.94 7.12
N GLY A 274 19.00 -10.18 7.40
CA GLY A 274 18.11 -10.48 8.52
C GLY A 274 16.69 -9.91 8.36
N ILE A 275 16.26 -9.65 7.11
CA ILE A 275 14.90 -9.16 6.78
C ILE A 275 14.03 -10.36 6.38
N SER A 276 12.73 -10.30 6.69
CA SER A 276 11.78 -11.35 6.29
C SER A 276 11.14 -11.07 4.92
N ALA A 277 10.92 -12.13 4.12
CA ALA A 277 10.04 -12.07 2.94
C ALA A 277 8.55 -12.17 3.30
N ASN A 278 8.22 -12.27 4.57
CA ASN A 278 6.85 -12.44 5.05
C ASN A 278 6.56 -11.48 6.22
N MET A 279 5.32 -11.02 6.30
CA MET A 279 4.85 -10.24 7.44
C MET A 279 4.45 -11.15 8.59
N LYS A 280 4.65 -10.66 9.83
CA LYS A 280 3.96 -11.21 11.01
C LYS A 280 2.54 -10.65 11.03
N PHE A 281 1.54 -11.51 11.23
CA PHE A 281 0.13 -11.11 11.28
C PHE A 281 -0.35 -10.99 12.72
N TYR A 282 -1.39 -10.18 12.90
CA TYR A 282 -2.15 -10.18 14.14
C TYR A 282 -2.89 -11.51 14.30
N HIS A 283 -2.74 -12.11 15.46
CA HIS A 283 -3.52 -13.26 15.88
C HIS A 283 -4.32 -12.85 17.13
N SER A 284 -5.66 -12.85 17.03
CA SER A 284 -6.48 -12.71 18.22
C SER A 284 -6.17 -13.89 19.17
N GLU A 285 -5.78 -13.58 20.40
CA GLU A 285 -5.72 -14.64 21.43
C GLU A 285 -7.09 -15.33 21.46
N GLY A 286 -7.13 -16.59 21.08
CA GLY A 286 -8.33 -17.39 21.15
C GLY A 286 -8.82 -17.34 22.60
N LYS A 287 -10.09 -17.02 22.82
CA LYS A 287 -10.73 -17.27 24.13
C LYS A 287 -10.38 -18.72 24.48
N LYS A 288 -9.49 -18.93 25.47
CA LYS A 288 -9.34 -20.21 26.10
C LYS A 288 -10.74 -20.59 26.53
N GLN A 289 -11.31 -21.60 25.88
CA GLN A 289 -12.55 -22.19 26.30
C GLN A 289 -12.24 -22.78 27.68
N LEU A 290 -12.67 -22.07 28.73
CA LEU A 290 -12.65 -22.63 30.09
C LEU A 290 -13.50 -23.88 29.98
N SER A 291 -12.87 -25.05 29.97
CA SER A 291 -13.56 -26.30 30.13
C SER A 291 -14.18 -26.25 31.53
N LEU A 292 -15.50 -26.10 31.57
CA LEU A 292 -16.29 -26.40 32.74
C LEU A 292 -16.27 -27.92 32.93
N PHE A 293 -15.35 -28.37 33.75
CA PHE A 293 -15.45 -29.65 34.45
C PHE A 293 -15.08 -29.41 35.90
#